data_a431f2b57b6080de64a6f3743969fd28
#
_entry.id   a431f2b57b6080de64a6f3743969fd28
#
_cell.length_a   1.000
_cell.length_b   1.000
_cell.length_c   1.000
_cell.angle_alpha   90.00
_cell.angle_beta   90.00
_cell.angle_gamma   90.00
#
_symmetry.space_group_name_H-M   'P 1'
#
loop_
_entity.id
_entity.type
_entity.pdbx_description
1 polymer ?
#
loop_
_entity_poly.entity_id
_entity_poly.type
_entity_poly.pdbx_seq_one_letter_code
_entity_poly.pdbx_strand_id
1 'polypeptide(L)'
;YGIVRIHMDSCDFSTEMYEAMSDPSDRELKTFSFSRTEKYILPMLADAENAAGKKLKLMLSPWSPPAFMKTNGERKHGGSLKPEYREFWADYICRYILEFRKRGYEVQRISLQNEPKAVQPWDSCIYTAREEKEFLRDFMYPALQKLDLCDVEVFIWDHNKERVYERVRDTVDETTKDMVAGVAFHWYSGDHFEALDLVRRQYPQLKMVVSESCIEYTKFGAADGVVNAGRLSHEIIGDLNGGMCAFYDWNLLLDETGGPNHVGNLCHAPFLYDRQHMELLLQLIQKHFYHFAHFVEPGAKRIAFSKYMDELDVTAVQNPDGKIVIVILNRSEECLSVVLRLQEHIVPLQVEAQSICTGVIV
;
A
#
# COMPACT_ATOMS: atom_id res chain seq x y z
N TYR A 1 7.58 9.12 -7.27
CA TYR A 1 7.41 8.33 -6.05
C TYR A 1 8.12 9.03 -4.88
N GLY A 2 7.53 8.97 -3.68
CA GLY A 2 8.10 9.59 -2.48
C GLY A 2 7.95 8.73 -1.23
N ILE A 3 7.17 7.67 -1.35
CA ILE A 3 6.87 6.69 -0.30
C ILE A 3 7.10 5.28 -0.85
N VAL A 4 7.56 4.37 -0.01
CA VAL A 4 7.85 2.97 -0.39
C VAL A 4 7.38 2.04 0.72
N ARG A 5 6.73 0.93 0.36
CA ARG A 5 6.39 -0.16 1.28
C ARG A 5 7.39 -1.29 1.14
N ILE A 6 7.91 -1.75 2.27
CA ILE A 6 8.92 -2.81 2.35
C ILE A 6 8.41 -3.92 3.27
N HIS A 7 8.56 -5.15 2.81
CA HIS A 7 8.24 -6.33 3.61
C HIS A 7 9.29 -6.58 4.71
N MET A 8 8.85 -7.05 5.87
CA MET A 8 9.72 -7.61 6.90
C MET A 8 9.74 -9.13 6.70
N ASP A 9 10.96 -9.72 6.66
CA ASP A 9 11.17 -11.10 6.24
C ASP A 9 10.68 -11.36 4.81
N SER A 10 10.38 -12.61 4.45
CA SER A 10 9.88 -12.94 3.12
C SER A 10 8.41 -12.56 2.91
N CYS A 11 8.07 -12.36 1.64
CA CYS A 11 6.72 -12.28 1.09
C CYS A 11 6.66 -13.17 -0.16
N ASP A 12 5.50 -13.24 -0.82
CA ASP A 12 5.31 -14.00 -2.08
C ASP A 12 6.31 -13.60 -3.18
N PHE A 13 6.63 -12.31 -3.32
CA PHE A 13 7.61 -11.80 -4.31
C PHE A 13 9.07 -11.93 -3.88
N SER A 14 9.36 -12.55 -2.76
CA SER A 14 10.72 -12.99 -2.46
C SER A 14 11.11 -14.18 -3.34
N THR A 15 12.39 -14.33 -3.64
CA THR A 15 12.90 -15.47 -4.45
C THR A 15 12.89 -16.78 -3.69
N GLU A 16 12.79 -16.72 -2.37
CA GLU A 16 12.66 -17.85 -1.45
C GLU A 16 12.05 -17.39 -0.12
N MET A 17 11.51 -18.31 0.66
CA MET A 17 11.06 -18.03 2.02
C MET A 17 12.24 -17.86 2.96
N TYR A 18 12.23 -16.81 3.79
CA TYR A 18 13.25 -16.55 4.79
C TYR A 18 12.70 -15.78 5.99
N GLU A 19 13.41 -15.81 7.09
CA GLU A 19 13.18 -15.03 8.29
C GLU A 19 14.50 -14.50 8.84
N ALA A 20 14.50 -13.34 9.47
CA ALA A 20 15.72 -12.73 10.02
C ALA A 20 16.24 -13.46 11.26
N MET A 21 15.40 -14.29 11.88
CA MET A 21 15.77 -15.09 13.03
C MET A 21 14.90 -16.34 13.12
N SER A 22 15.52 -17.50 13.30
CA SER A 22 14.85 -18.81 13.39
C SER A 22 15.13 -19.59 14.68
N ASP A 23 15.97 -19.05 15.58
CA ASP A 23 16.32 -19.74 16.83
C ASP A 23 15.29 -19.45 17.94
N PRO A 24 14.45 -20.42 18.34
CA PRO A 24 13.46 -20.23 19.39
C PRO A 24 14.05 -20.08 20.80
N SER A 25 15.33 -20.41 20.98
CA SER A 25 16.03 -20.27 22.27
C SER A 25 16.57 -18.87 22.50
N ASP A 26 16.77 -18.09 21.43
CA ASP A 26 17.19 -16.69 21.52
C ASP A 26 16.01 -15.78 21.86
N ARG A 27 15.99 -15.30 23.09
CA ARG A 27 14.96 -14.37 23.59
C ARG A 27 15.40 -12.90 23.60
N GLU A 28 16.59 -12.60 23.07
CA GLU A 28 17.20 -11.29 23.10
C GLU A 28 17.53 -10.76 21.69
N LEU A 29 17.06 -11.42 20.62
CA LEU A 29 17.32 -11.10 19.22
C LEU A 29 18.83 -11.01 18.89
N LYS A 30 19.66 -11.81 19.54
CA LYS A 30 21.11 -11.86 19.31
C LYS A 30 21.46 -12.47 17.96
N THR A 31 20.64 -13.43 17.50
CA THR A 31 20.81 -14.13 16.22
C THR A 31 20.07 -13.43 15.08
N PHE A 32 19.39 -12.30 15.36
CA PHE A 32 18.71 -11.52 14.34
C PHE A 32 19.68 -11.05 13.26
N SER A 33 19.41 -11.42 12.01
CA SER A 33 20.24 -11.09 10.86
C SER A 33 19.52 -10.17 9.87
N PHE A 34 20.07 -8.99 9.67
CA PHE A 34 19.58 -8.04 8.68
C PHE A 34 20.26 -8.19 7.30
N SER A 35 21.16 -9.19 7.17
CA SER A 35 22.03 -9.38 6.00
C SER A 35 21.29 -9.51 4.67
N ARG A 36 20.10 -10.12 4.67
CA ARG A 36 19.31 -10.28 3.46
C ARG A 36 18.75 -8.93 2.97
N THR A 37 18.23 -8.14 3.89
CA THR A 37 17.78 -6.76 3.59
C THR A 37 18.96 -5.89 3.11
N GLU A 38 20.12 -6.00 3.77
CA GLU A 38 21.34 -5.29 3.34
C GLU A 38 21.78 -5.66 1.92
N LYS A 39 21.67 -6.92 1.57
CA LYS A 39 22.14 -7.42 0.27
C LYS A 39 21.22 -7.03 -0.90
N TYR A 40 19.91 -7.02 -0.69
CA TYR A 40 18.95 -6.93 -1.79
C TYR A 40 18.07 -5.68 -1.76
N ILE A 41 17.63 -5.23 -0.58
CA ILE A 41 16.70 -4.12 -0.46
C ILE A 41 17.41 -2.78 -0.32
N LEU A 42 18.43 -2.68 0.54
CA LEU A 42 19.11 -1.41 0.75
C LEU A 42 19.81 -0.84 -0.48
N PRO A 43 20.44 -1.65 -1.36
CA PRO A 43 21.03 -1.11 -2.60
C PRO A 43 19.97 -0.49 -3.50
N MET A 44 18.82 -1.14 -3.67
CA MET A 44 17.69 -0.60 -4.46
C MET A 44 17.16 0.71 -3.86
N LEU A 45 17.01 0.79 -2.54
CA LEU A 45 16.58 2.02 -1.86
C LEU A 45 17.60 3.15 -2.03
N ALA A 46 18.90 2.84 -1.93
CA ALA A 46 19.96 3.82 -2.12
C ALA A 46 19.94 4.40 -3.54
N ASP A 47 19.80 3.54 -4.55
CA ASP A 47 19.70 3.95 -5.96
C ASP A 47 18.45 4.79 -6.19
N ALA A 48 17.31 4.40 -5.60
CA ALA A 48 16.05 5.14 -5.69
C ALA A 48 16.14 6.52 -5.03
N GLU A 49 16.75 6.64 -3.84
CA GLU A 49 17.00 7.93 -3.17
C GLU A 49 17.94 8.82 -3.99
N ASN A 50 19.01 8.24 -4.53
CA ASN A 50 19.95 8.98 -5.39
C ASN A 50 19.24 9.50 -6.66
N ALA A 51 18.44 8.66 -7.33
CA ALA A 51 17.68 9.06 -8.51
C ALA A 51 16.60 10.12 -8.19
N ALA A 52 15.97 10.03 -7.02
CA ALA A 52 14.95 10.97 -6.57
C ALA A 52 15.53 12.29 -6.03
N GLY A 53 16.81 12.32 -5.68
CA GLY A 53 17.46 13.47 -5.03
C GLY A 53 16.91 13.79 -3.64
N LYS A 54 16.26 12.83 -2.98
CA LYS A 54 15.62 12.99 -1.66
C LYS A 54 15.49 11.67 -0.93
N LYS A 55 15.33 11.73 0.39
CA LYS A 55 15.00 10.57 1.21
C LYS A 55 13.60 10.04 0.90
N LEU A 56 13.47 8.72 0.88
CA LEU A 56 12.19 8.03 0.75
C LEU A 56 11.62 7.72 2.13
N LYS A 57 10.32 7.84 2.27
CA LYS A 57 9.59 7.50 3.49
C LYS A 57 9.12 6.05 3.40
N LEU A 58 9.56 5.24 4.35
CA LEU A 58 9.27 3.82 4.34
C LEU A 58 8.05 3.47 5.20
N MET A 59 7.24 2.56 4.69
CA MET A 59 6.26 1.78 5.44
C MET A 59 6.77 0.34 5.51
N LEU A 60 6.88 -0.22 6.71
CA LEU A 60 7.27 -1.63 6.88
C LEU A 60 6.04 -2.47 7.20
N SER A 61 5.93 -3.63 6.56
CA SER A 61 4.80 -4.56 6.75
C SER A 61 5.29 -6.01 6.90
N PRO A 62 4.90 -6.76 7.94
CA PRO A 62 5.20 -8.18 8.06
C PRO A 62 4.14 -9.04 7.38
N TRP A 63 4.56 -10.10 6.68
CA TRP A 63 3.66 -11.13 6.12
C TRP A 63 3.41 -12.26 7.11
N SER A 64 4.41 -12.62 7.90
CA SER A 64 4.31 -13.67 8.92
C SER A 64 5.40 -13.51 9.96
N PRO A 65 5.09 -13.74 11.24
CA PRO A 65 6.12 -14.02 12.23
C PRO A 65 6.94 -15.26 11.85
N PRO A 66 8.16 -15.42 12.41
CA PRO A 66 8.92 -16.67 12.34
C PRO A 66 8.07 -17.90 12.70
N ALA A 67 8.35 -19.03 12.05
CA ALA A 67 7.53 -20.23 12.14
C ALA A 67 7.32 -20.72 13.60
N PHE A 68 8.34 -20.64 14.46
CA PHE A 68 8.26 -21.08 15.85
C PHE A 68 7.29 -20.23 16.72
N MET A 69 7.01 -19.00 16.32
CA MET A 69 6.08 -18.10 17.01
C MET A 69 4.60 -18.37 16.64
N LYS A 70 4.34 -19.20 15.64
CA LYS A 70 3.00 -19.41 15.10
C LYS A 70 2.36 -20.72 15.58
N THR A 71 1.03 -20.70 15.71
CA THR A 71 0.25 -21.85 16.18
C THR A 71 0.34 -23.07 15.27
N ASN A 72 0.50 -22.86 13.95
CA ASN A 72 0.66 -23.93 12.97
C ASN A 72 2.14 -24.35 12.76
N GLY A 73 3.11 -23.65 13.36
CA GLY A 73 4.53 -23.97 13.21
C GLY A 73 5.10 -23.69 11.82
N GLU A 74 4.38 -22.95 10.97
CA GLU A 74 4.80 -22.60 9.60
C GLU A 74 4.63 -21.11 9.35
N ARG A 75 5.44 -20.53 8.46
CA ARG A 75 5.26 -19.13 8.02
C ARG A 75 4.06 -18.96 7.10
N LYS A 76 3.73 -19.98 6.31
CA LYS A 76 2.60 -20.03 5.37
C LYS A 76 1.33 -20.62 6.00
N HIS A 77 0.25 -20.67 5.21
CA HIS A 77 -1.03 -21.29 5.56
C HIS A 77 -1.72 -20.67 6.80
N GLY A 78 -1.64 -19.35 6.95
CA GLY A 78 -2.28 -18.67 8.07
C GLY A 78 -1.66 -19.05 9.41
N GLY A 79 -2.47 -19.57 10.34
CA GLY A 79 -2.09 -19.71 11.74
C GLY A 79 -2.08 -18.36 12.46
N SER A 80 -1.97 -18.35 13.77
CA SER A 80 -1.98 -17.13 14.59
C SER A 80 -0.70 -17.01 15.40
N LEU A 81 -0.35 -15.80 15.79
CA LEU A 81 0.75 -15.55 16.72
C LEU A 81 0.43 -16.17 18.09
N LYS A 82 1.31 -17.01 18.61
CA LYS A 82 1.17 -17.59 19.94
C LYS A 82 1.23 -16.51 21.01
N PRO A 83 0.38 -16.55 22.06
CA PRO A 83 0.34 -15.52 23.10
C PRO A 83 1.68 -15.25 23.78
N GLU A 84 2.47 -16.31 24.05
CA GLU A 84 3.78 -16.22 24.70
C GLU A 84 4.88 -15.54 23.85
N TYR A 85 4.60 -15.25 22.58
CA TYR A 85 5.53 -14.56 21.67
C TYR A 85 5.08 -13.13 21.31
N ARG A 86 3.96 -12.63 21.84
CA ARG A 86 3.44 -11.31 21.46
C ARG A 86 4.42 -10.17 21.78
N GLU A 87 5.01 -10.18 22.97
CA GLU A 87 6.02 -9.17 23.35
C GLU A 87 7.28 -9.30 22.48
N PHE A 88 7.76 -10.53 22.30
CA PHE A 88 8.94 -10.79 21.48
C PHE A 88 8.73 -10.41 20.00
N TRP A 89 7.54 -10.62 19.47
CA TRP A 89 7.19 -10.18 18.11
C TRP A 89 7.16 -8.66 17.97
N ALA A 90 6.69 -7.94 18.97
CA ALA A 90 6.74 -6.47 18.99
C ALA A 90 8.20 -5.97 19.02
N ASP A 91 9.06 -6.58 19.85
CA ASP A 91 10.50 -6.27 19.88
C ASP A 91 11.18 -6.58 18.54
N TYR A 92 10.77 -7.67 17.85
CA TYR A 92 11.29 -8.05 16.52
C TYR A 92 10.92 -7.00 15.45
N ILE A 93 9.69 -6.53 15.43
CA ILE A 93 9.25 -5.44 14.53
C ILE A 93 10.06 -4.17 14.82
N CYS A 94 10.19 -3.79 16.09
CA CYS A 94 11.01 -2.65 16.49
C CYS A 94 12.48 -2.81 16.06
N ARG A 95 13.03 -4.04 16.13
CA ARG A 95 14.39 -4.31 15.65
C ARG A 95 14.54 -4.02 14.16
N TYR A 96 13.58 -4.36 13.33
CA TYR A 96 13.57 -3.96 11.90
C TYR A 96 13.62 -2.45 11.74
N ILE A 97 12.77 -1.72 12.46
CA ILE A 97 12.74 -0.24 12.41
C ILE A 97 14.11 0.34 12.75
N LEU A 98 14.72 -0.12 13.85
CA LEU A 98 16.01 0.35 14.31
C LEU A 98 17.15 0.02 13.33
N GLU A 99 17.12 -1.16 12.68
CA GLU A 99 18.14 -1.54 11.70
C GLU A 99 18.07 -0.69 10.43
N PHE A 100 16.87 -0.33 9.95
CA PHE A 100 16.71 0.63 8.87
C PHE A 100 17.18 2.03 9.28
N ARG A 101 16.77 2.53 10.45
CA ARG A 101 17.16 3.87 10.95
C ARG A 101 18.66 3.97 11.18
N LYS A 102 19.30 2.95 11.72
CA LYS A 102 20.75 2.89 11.90
C LYS A 102 21.52 3.08 10.59
N ARG A 103 20.92 2.71 9.46
CA ARG A 103 21.50 2.86 8.12
C ARG A 103 21.03 4.12 7.38
N GLY A 104 20.33 5.02 8.08
CA GLY A 104 19.93 6.33 7.56
C GLY A 104 18.65 6.35 6.72
N TYR A 105 17.82 5.29 6.83
CA TYR A 105 16.51 5.24 6.16
C TYR A 105 15.40 5.71 7.09
N GLU A 106 14.47 6.51 6.55
CA GLU A 106 13.34 7.07 7.30
C GLU A 106 12.18 6.07 7.34
N VAL A 107 12.05 5.30 8.43
CA VAL A 107 10.85 4.50 8.70
C VAL A 107 9.79 5.40 9.30
N GLN A 108 8.79 5.75 8.51
CA GLN A 108 7.68 6.61 8.92
C GLN A 108 6.47 5.81 9.41
N ARG A 109 6.25 4.62 8.84
CA ARG A 109 5.01 3.84 9.05
C ARG A 109 5.31 2.37 9.24
N ILE A 110 4.42 1.71 9.97
CA ILE A 110 4.32 0.25 10.00
C ILE A 110 2.85 -0.16 9.83
N SER A 111 2.60 -1.32 9.24
CA SER A 111 1.37 -2.06 9.47
C SER A 111 1.63 -3.21 10.44
N LEU A 112 0.60 -3.60 11.20
CA LEU A 112 0.76 -4.65 12.21
C LEU A 112 0.89 -6.04 11.59
N GLN A 113 0.18 -6.27 10.47
CA GLN A 113 0.18 -7.53 9.73
C GLN A 113 -0.38 -7.31 8.32
N ASN A 114 0.34 -7.77 7.30
CA ASN A 114 -0.21 -7.86 5.95
C ASN A 114 -1.32 -8.90 5.91
N GLU A 115 -2.46 -8.52 5.34
CA GLU A 115 -3.61 -9.40 5.07
C GLU A 115 -4.02 -10.33 6.23
N PRO A 116 -4.41 -9.79 7.39
CA PRO A 116 -4.65 -10.56 8.62
C PRO A 116 -5.84 -11.53 8.58
N LYS A 117 -6.50 -11.69 7.43
CA LYS A 117 -7.54 -12.71 7.20
C LYS A 117 -7.20 -13.69 6.10
N ALA A 118 -6.07 -13.50 5.43
CA ALA A 118 -5.65 -14.36 4.35
C ALA A 118 -4.94 -15.63 4.85
N VAL A 119 -5.31 -16.78 4.26
CA VAL A 119 -4.64 -18.05 4.43
C VAL A 119 -4.00 -18.40 3.09
N GLN A 120 -2.75 -18.04 2.94
CA GLN A 120 -2.04 -18.13 1.67
C GLN A 120 -1.06 -19.32 1.64
N PRO A 121 -0.73 -19.86 0.45
CA PRO A 121 0.34 -20.84 0.29
C PRO A 121 1.75 -20.23 0.44
N TRP A 122 1.83 -18.94 0.68
CA TRP A 122 3.02 -18.17 1.08
C TRP A 122 2.87 -17.62 2.49
N ASP A 123 3.82 -16.77 2.91
CA ASP A 123 3.83 -16.14 4.23
C ASP A 123 2.50 -15.46 4.53
N SER A 124 1.86 -15.88 5.61
CA SER A 124 0.56 -15.33 6.05
C SER A 124 0.33 -15.62 7.54
N CYS A 125 -0.36 -14.72 8.23
CA CYS A 125 -0.70 -14.88 9.64
C CYS A 125 -2.05 -14.24 9.92
N ILE A 126 -2.90 -14.93 10.67
CA ILE A 126 -4.27 -14.49 10.97
C ILE A 126 -4.28 -13.67 12.25
N TYR A 127 -4.99 -12.54 12.18
CA TYR A 127 -5.41 -11.75 13.34
C TYR A 127 -6.90 -11.44 13.24
N THR A 128 -7.66 -11.77 14.25
CA THR A 128 -8.97 -11.17 14.46
C THR A 128 -8.82 -9.69 14.81
N ALA A 129 -9.88 -8.89 14.70
CA ALA A 129 -9.84 -7.48 15.13
C ALA A 129 -9.46 -7.34 16.61
N ARG A 130 -9.94 -8.27 17.44
CA ARG A 130 -9.60 -8.33 18.85
C ARG A 130 -8.12 -8.62 19.09
N GLU A 131 -7.55 -9.61 18.41
CA GLU A 131 -6.12 -9.95 18.55
C GLU A 131 -5.22 -8.84 18.06
N GLU A 132 -5.57 -8.18 16.93
CA GLU A 132 -4.85 -7.00 16.43
C GLU A 132 -4.90 -5.84 17.43
N LYS A 133 -6.07 -5.56 17.99
CA LYS A 133 -6.26 -4.55 19.04
C LYS A 133 -5.44 -4.84 20.29
N GLU A 134 -5.54 -6.07 20.82
CA GLU A 134 -4.78 -6.50 22.00
C GLU A 134 -3.26 -6.43 21.71
N PHE A 135 -2.81 -6.89 20.55
CA PHE A 135 -1.40 -6.82 20.16
C PHE A 135 -0.90 -5.38 20.08
N LEU A 136 -1.66 -4.50 19.44
CA LEU A 136 -1.33 -3.07 19.40
C LEU A 136 -1.20 -2.45 20.79
N ARG A 137 -2.26 -2.59 21.57
CA ARG A 137 -2.40 -1.89 22.86
C ARG A 137 -1.40 -2.39 23.92
N ASP A 138 -1.28 -3.71 24.02
CA ASP A 138 -0.61 -4.33 25.15
C ASP A 138 0.86 -4.67 24.88
N PHE A 139 1.28 -4.70 23.59
CA PHE A 139 2.63 -5.11 23.22
C PHE A 139 3.32 -4.13 22.24
N MET A 140 2.72 -3.85 21.08
CA MET A 140 3.42 -3.07 20.04
C MET A 140 3.63 -1.62 20.45
N TYR A 141 2.58 -0.93 20.91
CA TYR A 141 2.70 0.46 21.33
C TYR A 141 3.63 0.65 22.55
N PRO A 142 3.55 -0.19 23.60
CA PRO A 142 4.54 -0.18 24.66
C PRO A 142 5.99 -0.42 24.20
N ALA A 143 6.20 -1.31 23.22
CA ALA A 143 7.54 -1.53 22.66
C ALA A 143 8.07 -0.29 21.90
N LEU A 144 7.21 0.39 21.12
CA LEU A 144 7.55 1.64 20.46
C LEU A 144 7.92 2.72 21.48
N GLN A 145 7.14 2.86 22.56
CA GLN A 145 7.45 3.82 23.64
C GLN A 145 8.78 3.53 24.33
N LYS A 146 9.02 2.27 24.68
CA LYS A 146 10.27 1.82 25.33
C LYS A 146 11.53 2.13 24.53
N LEU A 147 11.42 2.13 23.20
CA LEU A 147 12.53 2.29 22.26
C LEU A 147 12.59 3.69 21.62
N ASP A 148 11.78 4.64 22.08
CA ASP A 148 11.67 6.00 21.54
C ASP A 148 11.33 6.03 20.05
N LEU A 149 10.35 5.20 19.66
CA LEU A 149 9.86 5.04 18.29
C LEU A 149 8.41 5.54 18.12
N CYS A 150 7.91 6.41 19.01
CA CYS A 150 6.53 6.92 18.98
C CYS A 150 6.24 7.85 17.78
N ASP A 151 7.26 8.26 17.05
CA ASP A 151 7.12 8.99 15.79
C ASP A 151 6.75 8.09 14.61
N VAL A 152 6.81 6.76 14.78
CA VAL A 152 6.39 5.79 13.77
C VAL A 152 4.88 5.63 13.80
N GLU A 153 4.23 5.97 12.68
CA GLU A 153 2.79 5.85 12.50
C GLU A 153 2.37 4.38 12.39
N VAL A 154 1.44 3.94 13.24
CA VAL A 154 0.92 2.57 13.18
C VAL A 154 -0.38 2.54 12.39
N PHE A 155 -0.42 1.65 11.39
CA PHE A 155 -1.58 1.37 10.55
C PHE A 155 -2.15 -0.02 10.88
N ILE A 156 -3.46 -0.10 10.98
CA ILE A 156 -4.20 -1.33 11.21
C ILE A 156 -4.80 -1.87 9.91
N TRP A 157 -5.27 -3.10 9.93
CA TRP A 157 -5.97 -3.81 8.85
C TRP A 157 -5.02 -4.31 7.75
N ASP A 158 -4.56 -3.44 6.85
CA ASP A 158 -3.65 -3.81 5.76
C ASP A 158 -4.20 -4.97 4.90
N HIS A 159 -5.48 -4.89 4.53
CA HIS A 159 -6.22 -5.91 3.77
C HIS A 159 -7.37 -5.27 2.97
N ASN A 160 -8.17 -6.08 2.25
CA ASN A 160 -9.18 -5.63 1.30
C ASN A 160 -10.24 -4.67 1.86
N LYS A 161 -10.69 -3.75 1.00
CA LYS A 161 -11.59 -2.61 1.32
C LYS A 161 -12.94 -3.00 1.93
N GLU A 162 -13.54 -4.12 1.53
CA GLU A 162 -14.91 -4.49 1.91
C GLU A 162 -15.14 -4.55 3.41
N ARG A 163 -14.09 -4.75 4.20
CA ARG A 163 -14.17 -4.82 5.67
C ARG A 163 -13.41 -3.74 6.42
N VAL A 164 -12.94 -2.72 5.71
CA VAL A 164 -12.13 -1.66 6.32
C VAL A 164 -12.87 -0.95 7.46
N TYR A 165 -14.15 -0.63 7.26
CA TYR A 165 -14.96 0.02 8.29
C TYR A 165 -15.20 -0.89 9.51
N GLU A 166 -15.56 -2.15 9.28
CA GLU A 166 -15.76 -3.13 10.33
C GLU A 166 -14.48 -3.29 11.18
N ARG A 167 -13.32 -3.40 10.53
CA ARG A 167 -12.05 -3.53 11.22
C ARG A 167 -11.71 -2.29 12.05
N VAL A 168 -11.88 -1.09 11.51
CA VAL A 168 -11.66 0.16 12.25
C VAL A 168 -12.58 0.23 13.47
N ARG A 169 -13.89 -0.01 13.30
CA ARG A 169 -14.88 0.00 14.39
C ARG A 169 -14.49 -0.95 15.53
N ASP A 170 -13.99 -2.15 15.19
CA ASP A 170 -13.72 -3.19 16.18
C ASP A 170 -12.31 -3.05 16.82
N THR A 171 -11.41 -2.30 16.20
CA THR A 171 -10.03 -2.11 16.69
C THR A 171 -9.82 -0.76 17.38
N VAL A 172 -10.50 0.31 16.90
CA VAL A 172 -10.30 1.68 17.39
C VAL A 172 -11.38 2.08 18.37
N ASP A 173 -10.99 2.28 19.63
CA ASP A 173 -11.85 2.81 20.68
C ASP A 173 -11.06 3.74 21.63
N GLU A 174 -11.64 4.11 22.75
CA GLU A 174 -11.00 4.97 23.76
C GLU A 174 -9.63 4.46 24.25
N THR A 175 -9.37 3.15 24.13
CA THR A 175 -8.10 2.54 24.59
C THR A 175 -7.00 2.52 23.52
N THR A 176 -7.34 2.69 22.24
CA THR A 176 -6.41 2.54 21.12
C THR A 176 -6.39 3.73 20.17
N LYS A 177 -7.34 4.67 20.25
CA LYS A 177 -7.49 5.80 19.31
C LYS A 177 -6.23 6.65 19.15
N ASP A 178 -5.44 6.80 20.21
CA ASP A 178 -4.21 7.60 20.20
C ASP A 178 -2.97 6.77 19.75
N MET A 179 -3.15 5.48 19.53
CA MET A 179 -2.11 4.55 19.08
C MET A 179 -2.20 4.27 17.57
N VAL A 180 -3.34 4.58 16.93
CA VAL A 180 -3.62 4.29 15.52
C VAL A 180 -3.53 5.57 14.72
N ALA A 181 -2.55 5.67 13.83
CA ALA A 181 -2.41 6.79 12.91
C ALA A 181 -3.34 6.69 11.70
N GLY A 182 -3.72 5.46 11.32
CA GLY A 182 -4.57 5.24 10.17
C GLY A 182 -4.91 3.79 9.90
N VAL A 183 -5.64 3.59 8.81
CA VAL A 183 -5.99 2.27 8.28
C VAL A 183 -5.38 2.10 6.90
N ALA A 184 -4.73 0.96 6.69
CA ALA A 184 -4.21 0.53 5.41
C ALA A 184 -5.21 -0.43 4.75
N PHE A 185 -5.35 -0.35 3.43
CA PHE A 185 -6.25 -1.24 2.71
C PHE A 185 -5.74 -1.62 1.32
N HIS A 186 -6.27 -2.74 0.80
CA HIS A 186 -5.99 -3.31 -0.50
C HIS A 186 -7.24 -3.27 -1.39
N TRP A 187 -7.07 -3.43 -2.69
CA TRP A 187 -8.13 -3.28 -3.69
C TRP A 187 -8.76 -4.58 -4.20
N TYR A 188 -8.23 -5.75 -3.78
CA TYR A 188 -8.51 -7.03 -4.45
C TYR A 188 -9.96 -7.54 -4.32
N SER A 189 -10.77 -6.99 -3.44
CA SER A 189 -12.18 -7.34 -3.28
C SER A 189 -13.14 -6.57 -4.19
N GLY A 190 -12.68 -5.47 -4.80
CA GLY A 190 -13.49 -4.58 -5.63
C GLY A 190 -13.64 -3.17 -5.06
N ASP A 191 -14.52 -2.38 -5.61
CA ASP A 191 -14.63 -0.94 -5.42
C ASP A 191 -14.87 -0.50 -3.97
N HIS A 192 -15.92 -0.99 -3.35
CA HIS A 192 -16.30 -0.74 -1.93
C HIS A 192 -15.99 0.67 -1.40
N PHE A 193 -16.10 1.70 -2.25
CA PHE A 193 -15.76 3.11 -1.91
C PHE A 193 -16.64 3.65 -0.78
N GLU A 194 -17.87 3.13 -0.62
CA GLU A 194 -18.76 3.46 0.48
C GLU A 194 -18.18 3.07 1.85
N ALA A 195 -17.37 2.01 1.92
CA ALA A 195 -16.72 1.61 3.16
C ALA A 195 -15.66 2.64 3.60
N LEU A 196 -14.94 3.25 2.64
CA LEU A 196 -14.00 4.34 2.90
C LEU A 196 -14.74 5.60 3.38
N ASP A 197 -15.87 5.94 2.75
CA ASP A 197 -16.67 7.09 3.16
C ASP A 197 -17.22 6.94 4.59
N LEU A 198 -17.58 5.72 5.00
CA LEU A 198 -17.96 5.41 6.38
C LEU A 198 -16.80 5.64 7.36
N VAL A 199 -15.58 5.17 7.04
CA VAL A 199 -14.39 5.42 7.87
C VAL A 199 -14.13 6.91 7.97
N ARG A 200 -14.11 7.64 6.86
CA ARG A 200 -13.87 9.08 6.81
C ARG A 200 -14.86 9.87 7.66
N ARG A 201 -16.14 9.48 7.66
CA ARG A 201 -17.20 10.16 8.45
C ARG A 201 -17.16 9.85 9.92
N GLN A 202 -16.88 8.60 10.29
CA GLN A 202 -16.93 8.15 11.68
C GLN A 202 -15.58 8.31 12.41
N TYR A 203 -14.47 8.28 11.66
CA TYR A 203 -13.10 8.34 12.18
C TYR A 203 -12.27 9.36 11.38
N PRO A 204 -12.68 10.65 11.33
CA PRO A 204 -12.05 11.66 10.45
C PRO A 204 -10.58 11.96 10.80
N GLN A 205 -10.10 11.53 11.97
CA GLN A 205 -8.72 11.66 12.40
C GLN A 205 -7.79 10.62 11.78
N LEU A 206 -8.33 9.49 11.29
CA LEU A 206 -7.52 8.41 10.73
C LEU A 206 -7.09 8.71 9.29
N LYS A 207 -5.83 8.47 9.00
CA LYS A 207 -5.31 8.42 7.64
C LYS A 207 -5.78 7.15 6.96
N MET A 208 -6.15 7.23 5.69
CA MET A 208 -6.49 6.08 4.87
C MET A 208 -5.47 5.93 3.75
N VAL A 209 -4.84 4.77 3.64
CA VAL A 209 -3.83 4.51 2.61
C VAL A 209 -4.12 3.22 1.87
N VAL A 210 -4.03 3.25 0.54
CA VAL A 210 -3.88 2.02 -0.24
C VAL A 210 -2.45 1.55 -0.01
N SER A 211 -2.29 0.45 0.71
CA SER A 211 -0.98 -0.10 1.03
C SER A 211 -0.50 -1.14 0.01
N GLU A 212 -1.42 -1.67 -0.78
CA GLU A 212 -1.09 -2.64 -1.82
C GLU A 212 -2.16 -2.66 -2.93
N SER A 213 -1.69 -2.68 -4.18
CA SER A 213 -2.49 -2.84 -5.37
C SER A 213 -1.62 -3.38 -6.50
N CYS A 214 -2.06 -4.41 -7.20
CA CYS A 214 -1.47 -4.85 -8.46
C CYS A 214 -2.48 -5.62 -9.30
N ILE A 215 -2.18 -5.79 -10.57
CA ILE A 215 -2.95 -6.66 -11.46
C ILE A 215 -2.39 -8.08 -11.36
N GLU A 216 -3.07 -8.93 -10.62
CA GLU A 216 -2.78 -10.37 -10.56
C GLU A 216 -3.23 -11.04 -11.86
N TYR A 217 -2.32 -11.71 -12.56
CA TYR A 217 -2.62 -12.34 -13.84
C TYR A 217 -3.63 -13.49 -13.73
N THR A 218 -3.63 -14.20 -12.62
CA THR A 218 -4.59 -15.26 -12.35
C THR A 218 -6.02 -14.75 -12.19
N LYS A 219 -6.20 -13.53 -11.70
CA LYS A 219 -7.51 -12.92 -11.44
C LYS A 219 -7.99 -12.02 -12.56
N PHE A 220 -7.11 -11.21 -13.13
CA PHE A 220 -7.46 -10.16 -14.08
C PHE A 220 -7.00 -10.44 -15.52
N GLY A 221 -6.16 -11.45 -15.71
CA GLY A 221 -5.50 -11.72 -16.99
C GLY A 221 -4.33 -10.78 -17.28
N ALA A 222 -3.38 -11.27 -18.07
CA ALA A 222 -2.17 -10.50 -18.43
C ALA A 222 -2.38 -9.55 -19.62
N ALA A 223 -3.40 -9.79 -20.44
CA ALA A 223 -3.35 -9.45 -21.86
C ALA A 223 -3.79 -8.04 -22.24
N ASP A 224 -4.59 -7.31 -21.42
CA ASP A 224 -5.14 -6.03 -21.88
C ASP A 224 -4.62 -4.85 -21.06
N GLY A 225 -3.61 -4.19 -21.60
CA GLY A 225 -2.99 -3.03 -20.98
C GLY A 225 -3.96 -1.84 -20.82
N VAL A 226 -4.89 -1.65 -21.73
CA VAL A 226 -5.89 -0.55 -21.68
C VAL A 226 -6.89 -0.81 -20.55
N VAL A 227 -7.45 -2.00 -20.51
CA VAL A 227 -8.40 -2.39 -19.45
C VAL A 227 -7.73 -2.35 -18.08
N ASN A 228 -6.51 -2.87 -17.94
CA ASN A 228 -5.80 -2.89 -16.68
C ASN A 228 -5.40 -1.49 -16.19
N ALA A 229 -4.95 -0.62 -17.08
CA ALA A 229 -4.65 0.78 -16.75
C ALA A 229 -5.92 1.57 -16.39
N GLY A 230 -7.02 1.35 -17.11
CA GLY A 230 -8.33 1.91 -16.80
C GLY A 230 -8.83 1.47 -15.42
N ARG A 231 -8.74 0.18 -15.11
CA ARG A 231 -9.12 -0.39 -13.81
C ARG A 231 -8.35 0.26 -12.65
N LEU A 232 -7.02 0.37 -12.78
CA LEU A 232 -6.20 1.02 -11.76
C LEU A 232 -6.59 2.50 -11.58
N SER A 233 -6.81 3.23 -12.67
CA SER A 233 -7.20 4.64 -12.59
C SER A 233 -8.57 4.82 -11.94
N HIS A 234 -9.53 3.94 -12.25
CA HIS A 234 -10.82 3.89 -11.60
C HIS A 234 -10.70 3.76 -10.07
N GLU A 235 -9.88 2.81 -9.63
CA GLU A 235 -9.60 2.59 -8.21
C GLU A 235 -8.96 3.82 -7.56
N ILE A 236 -7.90 4.37 -8.13
CA ILE A 236 -7.23 5.55 -7.57
C ILE A 236 -8.19 6.73 -7.46
N ILE A 237 -9.02 6.97 -8.48
CA ILE A 237 -10.01 8.05 -8.46
C ILE A 237 -11.06 7.82 -7.38
N GLY A 238 -11.60 6.62 -7.28
CA GLY A 238 -12.59 6.26 -6.27
C GLY A 238 -12.02 6.34 -4.85
N ASP A 239 -10.82 5.83 -4.64
CA ASP A 239 -10.15 5.87 -3.34
C ASP A 239 -9.78 7.30 -2.91
N LEU A 240 -9.30 8.16 -3.83
CA LEU A 240 -9.08 9.59 -3.55
C LEU A 240 -10.39 10.28 -3.16
N ASN A 241 -11.47 10.00 -3.86
CA ASN A 241 -12.79 10.55 -3.54
C ASN A 241 -13.32 10.01 -2.19
N GLY A 242 -12.99 8.77 -1.83
CA GLY A 242 -13.27 8.14 -0.54
C GLY A 242 -12.45 8.71 0.62
N GLY A 243 -11.33 9.40 0.33
CA GLY A 243 -10.49 10.04 1.35
C GLY A 243 -9.10 9.43 1.51
N MET A 244 -8.66 8.59 0.57
CA MET A 244 -7.28 8.08 0.52
C MET A 244 -6.28 9.24 0.47
N CYS A 245 -5.21 9.15 1.24
CA CYS A 245 -4.14 10.14 1.30
C CYS A 245 -2.77 9.64 0.81
N ALA A 246 -2.63 8.35 0.53
CA ALA A 246 -1.42 7.76 -0.05
C ALA A 246 -1.77 6.45 -0.79
N PHE A 247 -1.00 6.15 -1.84
CA PHE A 247 -1.17 4.96 -2.65
C PHE A 247 0.19 4.28 -2.84
N TYR A 248 0.26 2.98 -2.51
CA TYR A 248 1.41 2.12 -2.74
C TYR A 248 1.04 1.06 -3.77
N ASP A 249 1.71 1.08 -4.90
CA ASP A 249 1.68 -0.02 -5.85
C ASP A 249 2.55 -1.18 -5.36
N TRP A 250 2.15 -2.43 -5.64
CA TRP A 250 2.84 -3.59 -5.08
C TRP A 250 4.25 -3.77 -5.66
N ASN A 251 4.35 -3.77 -6.98
CA ASN A 251 5.62 -3.98 -7.66
C ASN A 251 5.91 -2.86 -8.65
N LEU A 252 7.06 -2.19 -8.51
CA LEU A 252 7.49 -1.17 -9.46
C LEU A 252 8.02 -1.79 -10.76
N LEU A 253 8.78 -2.87 -10.63
CA LEU A 253 9.49 -3.54 -11.73
C LEU A 253 9.41 -5.05 -11.55
N LEU A 254 8.97 -5.74 -12.59
CA LEU A 254 8.97 -7.21 -12.68
C LEU A 254 9.64 -7.64 -13.98
N ASP A 255 9.89 -8.94 -14.13
CA ASP A 255 10.33 -9.48 -15.42
C ASP A 255 9.14 -9.63 -16.41
N GLU A 256 9.43 -10.02 -17.63
CA GLU A 256 8.45 -10.17 -18.72
C GLU A 256 7.35 -11.22 -18.41
N THR A 257 7.55 -12.07 -17.42
CA THR A 257 6.55 -13.05 -16.99
C THR A 257 5.65 -12.55 -15.86
N GLY A 258 5.99 -11.43 -15.24
CA GLY A 258 5.31 -10.91 -14.05
C GLY A 258 5.89 -11.43 -12.73
N GLY A 259 7.14 -11.89 -12.75
CA GLY A 259 7.93 -12.35 -11.61
C GLY A 259 9.26 -11.60 -11.50
N PRO A 260 10.25 -12.20 -10.83
CA PRO A 260 10.22 -13.51 -10.19
C PRO A 260 9.51 -13.51 -8.82
N ASN A 261 8.94 -14.65 -8.47
CA ASN A 261 8.56 -14.95 -7.09
C ASN A 261 8.62 -16.48 -6.84
N HIS A 262 8.62 -16.89 -5.57
CA HIS A 262 8.82 -18.31 -5.24
C HIS A 262 7.54 -19.15 -5.21
N VAL A 263 6.37 -18.55 -5.44
CA VAL A 263 5.06 -19.23 -5.34
C VAL A 263 4.23 -19.20 -6.64
N GLY A 264 4.74 -18.54 -7.69
CA GLY A 264 4.06 -18.47 -8.98
C GLY A 264 2.87 -17.49 -9.02
N ASN A 265 2.76 -16.57 -8.07
CA ASN A 265 1.79 -15.48 -8.08
C ASN A 265 2.26 -14.35 -9.00
N LEU A 266 2.05 -14.50 -10.32
CA LEU A 266 2.54 -13.56 -11.31
C LEU A 266 1.62 -12.33 -11.44
N CYS A 267 2.23 -11.14 -11.50
CA CYS A 267 1.53 -9.87 -11.51
C CYS A 267 2.04 -8.92 -12.61
N HIS A 268 1.26 -7.89 -12.88
CA HIS A 268 1.67 -6.76 -13.70
C HIS A 268 2.43 -5.72 -12.86
N ALA A 269 3.31 -4.96 -13.51
CA ALA A 269 4.02 -3.84 -12.90
C ALA A 269 4.09 -2.66 -13.86
N PRO A 270 4.30 -1.43 -13.37
CA PRO A 270 4.52 -0.24 -14.21
C PRO A 270 5.67 -0.37 -15.20
N PHE A 271 6.69 -1.13 -14.83
CA PHE A 271 7.81 -1.47 -15.67
C PHE A 271 8.00 -2.99 -15.72
N LEU A 272 8.25 -3.53 -16.92
CA LEU A 272 8.67 -4.91 -17.11
C LEU A 272 10.07 -4.94 -17.72
N TYR A 273 10.90 -5.83 -17.24
CA TYR A 273 12.23 -6.05 -17.82
C TYR A 273 12.24 -7.32 -18.66
N ASP A 274 12.35 -7.16 -19.97
CA ASP A 274 12.51 -8.28 -20.88
C ASP A 274 13.95 -8.79 -20.80
N ARG A 275 14.14 -9.93 -20.16
CA ARG A 275 15.46 -10.55 -19.96
C ARG A 275 16.04 -11.10 -21.24
N GLN A 276 15.21 -11.46 -22.22
CA GLN A 276 15.68 -12.00 -23.50
C GLN A 276 16.28 -10.89 -24.37
N HIS A 277 15.64 -9.73 -24.42
CA HIS A 277 16.10 -8.60 -25.21
C HIS A 277 16.89 -7.57 -24.38
N MET A 278 16.99 -7.76 -23.07
CA MET A 278 17.60 -6.82 -22.10
C MET A 278 17.02 -5.40 -22.21
N GLU A 279 15.73 -5.30 -22.32
CA GLU A 279 15.00 -4.05 -22.55
C GLU A 279 14.02 -3.76 -21.41
N LEU A 280 13.95 -2.49 -21.00
CA LEU A 280 12.96 -2.01 -20.04
C LEU A 280 11.69 -1.56 -20.78
N LEU A 281 10.59 -2.25 -20.54
CA LEU A 281 9.31 -2.00 -21.18
C LEU A 281 8.41 -1.16 -20.27
N LEU A 282 8.16 0.08 -20.69
CA LEU A 282 7.21 0.96 -20.03
C LEU A 282 5.78 0.49 -20.33
N GLN A 283 5.03 0.14 -19.28
CA GLN A 283 3.65 -0.31 -19.40
C GLN A 283 2.65 0.86 -19.40
N LEU A 284 1.46 0.65 -19.97
CA LEU A 284 0.42 1.69 -20.03
C LEU A 284 -0.02 2.13 -18.63
N ILE A 285 -0.04 1.22 -17.67
CA ILE A 285 -0.35 1.49 -16.26
C ILE A 285 0.55 2.60 -15.67
N GLN A 286 1.84 2.67 -16.07
CA GLN A 286 2.76 3.74 -15.66
C GLN A 286 2.34 5.10 -16.21
N LYS A 287 1.83 5.15 -17.44
CA LYS A 287 1.32 6.39 -18.03
C LYS A 287 0.10 6.90 -17.28
N HIS A 288 -0.76 5.99 -16.84
CA HIS A 288 -1.92 6.32 -16.01
C HIS A 288 -1.49 6.81 -14.61
N PHE A 289 -0.53 6.14 -13.97
CA PHE A 289 0.06 6.62 -12.71
C PHE A 289 0.63 8.02 -12.81
N TYR A 290 1.20 8.38 -13.96
CA TYR A 290 1.77 9.71 -14.18
C TYR A 290 0.74 10.83 -13.94
N HIS A 291 -0.52 10.63 -14.34
CA HIS A 291 -1.59 11.59 -14.14
C HIS A 291 -1.83 11.94 -12.66
N PHE A 292 -1.61 10.99 -11.77
CA PHE A 292 -1.72 11.20 -10.33
C PHE A 292 -0.37 11.64 -9.72
N ALA A 293 0.68 10.87 -9.96
CA ALA A 293 1.96 11.07 -9.29
C ALA A 293 2.69 12.36 -9.70
N HIS A 294 2.41 12.90 -10.89
CA HIS A 294 3.03 14.13 -11.40
C HIS A 294 2.20 15.37 -11.07
N PHE A 295 0.87 15.29 -11.21
CA PHE A 295 0.00 16.47 -11.11
C PHE A 295 -0.56 16.68 -9.70
N VAL A 296 -0.77 15.62 -8.91
CA VAL A 296 -1.25 15.72 -7.53
C VAL A 296 -0.07 15.81 -6.57
N GLU A 297 0.15 16.98 -6.00
CA GLU A 297 1.29 17.23 -5.12
C GLU A 297 1.03 16.72 -3.69
N PRO A 298 2.08 16.33 -2.96
CA PRO A 298 1.96 16.07 -1.52
C PRO A 298 1.37 17.28 -0.79
N GLY A 299 0.31 17.05 -0.02
CA GLY A 299 -0.44 18.12 0.66
C GLY A 299 -1.62 18.67 -0.14
N ALA A 300 -1.86 18.20 -1.35
CA ALA A 300 -3.07 18.51 -2.10
C ALA A 300 -4.34 18.15 -1.32
N LYS A 301 -5.37 18.95 -1.47
CA LYS A 301 -6.67 18.75 -0.81
C LYS A 301 -7.75 18.45 -1.85
N ARG A 302 -8.47 17.37 -1.65
CA ARG A 302 -9.62 17.05 -2.50
C ARG A 302 -10.66 18.17 -2.38
N ILE A 303 -11.19 18.60 -3.53
CA ILE A 303 -12.30 19.55 -3.62
C ILE A 303 -13.58 18.85 -4.05
N ALA A 304 -14.71 19.37 -3.62
CA ALA A 304 -16.02 18.86 -4.01
C ALA A 304 -16.31 19.18 -5.48
N PHE A 305 -16.94 18.25 -6.17
CA PHE A 305 -17.42 18.41 -7.54
C PHE A 305 -18.71 17.60 -7.75
N SER A 306 -19.39 17.85 -8.86
CA SER A 306 -20.48 17.01 -9.36
C SER A 306 -20.19 16.59 -10.80
N LYS A 307 -20.67 15.41 -11.18
CA LYS A 307 -20.62 14.90 -12.56
C LYS A 307 -22.01 14.45 -13.00
N TYR A 308 -22.25 14.45 -14.30
CA TYR A 308 -23.55 14.12 -14.90
C TYR A 308 -23.47 12.91 -15.85
N MET A 309 -22.29 12.29 -15.97
CA MET A 309 -22.05 11.16 -16.86
C MET A 309 -21.45 10.02 -16.03
N ASP A 310 -22.08 8.86 -16.07
CA ASP A 310 -21.64 7.69 -15.29
C ASP A 310 -20.44 6.98 -15.91
N GLU A 311 -20.22 7.19 -17.19
CA GLU A 311 -19.08 6.69 -17.97
C GLU A 311 -17.73 7.32 -17.56
N LEU A 312 -17.80 8.49 -16.92
CA LEU A 312 -16.61 9.21 -16.47
C LEU A 312 -16.35 8.96 -14.98
N ASP A 313 -15.11 8.65 -14.66
CA ASP A 313 -14.59 8.81 -13.31
C ASP A 313 -13.81 10.11 -13.22
N VAL A 314 -14.05 10.86 -12.16
CA VAL A 314 -13.45 12.18 -11.97
C VAL A 314 -12.95 12.31 -10.55
N THR A 315 -11.80 12.93 -10.38
CA THR A 315 -11.35 13.48 -9.10
C THR A 315 -10.79 14.88 -9.30
N ALA A 316 -10.91 15.71 -8.28
CA ALA A 316 -10.39 17.07 -8.31
C ALA A 316 -9.72 17.43 -6.99
N VAL A 317 -8.55 18.02 -7.09
CA VAL A 317 -7.76 18.45 -5.93
C VAL A 317 -7.24 19.87 -6.12
N GLN A 318 -6.98 20.55 -5.02
CA GLN A 318 -6.23 21.79 -4.99
C GLN A 318 -4.84 21.52 -4.42
N ASN A 319 -3.80 21.78 -5.21
CA ASN A 319 -2.42 21.68 -4.79
C ASN A 319 -2.03 22.82 -3.81
N PRO A 320 -0.94 22.67 -3.05
CA PRO A 320 -0.48 23.69 -2.12
C PRO A 320 -0.16 25.04 -2.75
N ASP A 321 0.18 25.07 -4.05
CA ASP A 321 0.41 26.31 -4.83
C ASP A 321 -0.89 26.98 -5.30
N GLY A 322 -2.06 26.41 -4.95
CA GLY A 322 -3.37 26.93 -5.29
C GLY A 322 -3.95 26.41 -6.60
N LYS A 323 -3.16 25.76 -7.44
CA LYS A 323 -3.64 25.18 -8.71
C LYS A 323 -4.67 24.08 -8.47
N ILE A 324 -5.69 24.03 -9.31
CA ILE A 324 -6.70 22.97 -9.30
C ILE A 324 -6.32 21.94 -10.37
N VAL A 325 -6.20 20.69 -9.94
CA VAL A 325 -5.95 19.54 -10.80
C VAL A 325 -7.21 18.71 -10.89
N ILE A 326 -7.65 18.42 -12.10
CA ILE A 326 -8.82 17.58 -12.40
C ILE A 326 -8.34 16.41 -13.22
N VAL A 327 -8.53 15.19 -12.71
CA VAL A 327 -8.24 13.96 -13.45
C VAL A 327 -9.55 13.33 -13.87
N ILE A 328 -9.66 13.00 -15.15
CA ILE A 328 -10.86 12.43 -15.78
C ILE A 328 -10.46 11.15 -16.49
N LEU A 329 -11.14 10.06 -16.18
CA LEU A 329 -11.05 8.78 -16.88
C LEU A 329 -12.36 8.54 -17.64
N ASN A 330 -12.29 8.36 -18.94
CA ASN A 330 -13.39 7.87 -19.76
C ASN A 330 -13.29 6.33 -19.87
N ARG A 331 -14.25 5.63 -19.28
CA ARG A 331 -14.30 4.16 -19.31
C ARG A 331 -15.07 3.60 -20.50
N SER A 332 -15.74 4.46 -21.28
CA SER A 332 -16.54 4.04 -22.43
C SER A 332 -15.68 3.82 -23.68
N GLU A 333 -16.25 3.17 -24.68
CA GLU A 333 -15.65 2.96 -26.00
C GLU A 333 -15.89 4.13 -26.96
N GLU A 334 -16.48 5.23 -26.49
CA GLU A 334 -16.79 6.41 -27.28
C GLU A 334 -16.02 7.64 -26.81
N CYS A 335 -15.67 8.52 -27.74
CA CYS A 335 -15.17 9.85 -27.41
C CYS A 335 -16.30 10.71 -26.86
N LEU A 336 -16.12 11.23 -25.65
CA LEU A 336 -17.14 11.99 -24.94
C LEU A 336 -16.87 13.49 -24.95
N SER A 337 -17.91 14.26 -25.31
CA SER A 337 -17.89 15.74 -25.20
C SER A 337 -18.21 16.12 -23.75
N VAL A 338 -17.27 16.76 -23.09
CA VAL A 338 -17.40 17.17 -21.68
C VAL A 338 -17.27 18.67 -21.56
N VAL A 339 -18.01 19.25 -20.64
CA VAL A 339 -17.91 20.67 -20.29
C VAL A 339 -17.48 20.76 -18.82
N LEU A 340 -16.28 21.26 -18.57
CA LEU A 340 -15.83 21.62 -17.24
C LEU A 340 -16.35 23.01 -16.89
N ARG A 341 -17.01 23.10 -15.73
CA ARG A 341 -17.47 24.38 -15.20
C ARG A 341 -16.83 24.65 -13.85
N LEU A 342 -16.10 25.77 -13.76
CA LEU A 342 -15.53 26.25 -12.51
C LEU A 342 -15.89 27.73 -12.36
N GLN A 343 -16.77 28.03 -11.42
CA GLN A 343 -17.34 29.38 -11.24
C GLN A 343 -17.92 29.93 -12.57
N GLU A 344 -17.41 31.05 -13.08
CA GLU A 344 -17.81 31.68 -14.33
C GLU A 344 -17.11 31.06 -15.58
N HIS A 345 -16.10 30.21 -15.37
CA HIS A 345 -15.35 29.64 -16.49
C HIS A 345 -16.00 28.35 -16.99
N ILE A 346 -16.13 28.26 -18.30
CA ILE A 346 -16.67 27.10 -19.00
C ILE A 346 -15.63 26.62 -20.01
N VAL A 347 -15.15 25.37 -19.88
CA VAL A 347 -14.13 24.80 -20.76
C VAL A 347 -14.70 23.55 -21.42
N PRO A 348 -15.00 23.58 -22.71
CA PRO A 348 -15.36 22.38 -23.46
C PRO A 348 -14.11 21.57 -23.76
N LEU A 349 -14.20 20.25 -23.64
CA LEU A 349 -13.13 19.32 -23.98
C LEU A 349 -13.70 18.03 -24.55
N GLN A 350 -12.86 17.32 -25.29
CA GLN A 350 -13.12 15.95 -25.72
C GLN A 350 -12.28 15.01 -24.89
N VAL A 351 -12.88 13.92 -24.40
CA VAL A 351 -12.19 12.86 -23.69
C VAL A 351 -12.30 11.60 -24.54
N GLU A 352 -11.18 11.21 -25.11
CA GLU A 352 -11.12 10.04 -26.00
C GLU A 352 -11.61 8.76 -25.32
N ALA A 353 -12.03 7.78 -26.12
CA ALA A 353 -12.46 6.47 -25.65
C ALA A 353 -11.36 5.80 -24.82
N GLN A 354 -11.73 5.15 -23.73
CA GLN A 354 -10.84 4.37 -22.87
C GLN A 354 -9.53 5.11 -22.53
N SER A 355 -9.65 6.39 -22.16
CA SER A 355 -8.51 7.26 -21.92
C SER A 355 -8.58 8.02 -20.61
N ILE A 356 -7.43 8.46 -20.14
CA ILE A 356 -7.30 9.35 -18.98
C ILE A 356 -6.72 10.69 -19.43
N CYS A 357 -7.24 11.78 -18.90
CA CYS A 357 -6.72 13.12 -19.11
C CYS A 357 -6.64 13.91 -17.81
N THR A 358 -5.77 14.92 -17.79
CA THR A 358 -5.62 15.83 -16.64
C THR A 358 -5.69 17.27 -17.11
N GLY A 359 -6.59 18.04 -16.50
CA GLY A 359 -6.67 19.49 -16.61
C GLY A 359 -6.01 20.15 -15.40
N VAL A 360 -5.24 21.21 -15.65
CA VAL A 360 -4.67 22.06 -14.60
C VAL A 360 -5.17 23.47 -14.79
N ILE A 361 -5.82 24.03 -13.78
CA ILE A 361 -6.31 25.40 -13.75
C ILE A 361 -5.40 26.20 -12.81
N VAL A 362 -4.86 27.29 -13.35
CA VAL A 362 -3.87 28.16 -12.68
C VAL A 362 -4.55 29.41 -12.14
#